data_904012dacb485f9ea55ddd98225d8460
#
_entry.id   904012dacb485f9ea55ddd98225d8460
#
_cell.length_a   1.000
_cell.length_b   1.000
_cell.length_c   1.000
_cell.angle_alpha   90.00
_cell.angle_beta   90.00
_cell.angle_gamma   90.00
#
_symmetry.space_group_name_H-M   'P 1'
#
loop_
_entity.id
_entity.type
_entity.pdbx_description
1 polymer ?
#
loop_
_entity_poly.entity_id
_entity_poly.type
_entity_poly.pdbx_seq_one_letter_code
_entity_poly.pdbx_strand_id
1 'polypeptide(L)'
;MIIFFVTQVNGQDRIITTGVPFLLITPDARAAGMGELGVATSADAYAQQWNPAKYAFSESKSGMGLSYTPYLRQLVDDIFLGNLTYFNKINERSAWATSLKYFSYGNVQFNKMMTGTIIDQGSKRPNEITLDLSYSLKLSESFSMSVAGRFLRSDLKIHTDMDATSANSLGVDIAGFYQGSSVDIGNFDGLIRAGFNISNVGPRLKYDEGGQMDFIPTNLRVGSGLDLIFDPSNVLGIYVEFSKLLVPTPVAFYDSNNTLKGYRQPDVNFFNGIFKSLNDAPGGMQEELKEITWALGFEYLFAESLALRVGYFNESEEKGSRRYMTFGAGLELNGMVIDISYLSSTSKIRNPLENTLRFSLSFSFDRSGKTQLTEKEVIDQTQ
;
A
#
# COMPACT_ATOMS: atom_id res chain seq x y z
N MET A 1 -36.14 33.88 -24.05
CA MET A 1 -35.12 32.88 -24.44
C MET A 1 -34.52 32.33 -23.13
N ILE A 2 -35.03 31.17 -22.70
CA ILE A 2 -34.56 30.52 -21.45
C ILE A 2 -33.42 29.62 -21.84
N ILE A 3 -32.19 29.94 -21.43
CA ILE A 3 -31.01 29.09 -21.62
C ILE A 3 -31.04 28.04 -20.53
N PHE A 4 -31.34 26.79 -20.85
CA PHE A 4 -31.16 25.64 -20.01
C PHE A 4 -29.65 25.34 -19.92
N PHE A 5 -29.03 25.62 -18.78
CA PHE A 5 -27.73 25.04 -18.45
C PHE A 5 -27.95 23.55 -18.13
N VAL A 6 -27.62 22.70 -19.06
CA VAL A 6 -27.46 21.27 -18.80
C VAL A 6 -26.15 21.09 -18.06
N THR A 7 -26.23 21.00 -16.75
CA THR A 7 -25.09 20.52 -15.95
C THR A 7 -24.91 19.05 -16.25
N GLN A 8 -23.84 18.71 -16.96
CA GLN A 8 -23.41 17.30 -17.05
C GLN A 8 -23.06 16.84 -15.65
N VAL A 9 -23.88 15.99 -15.08
CA VAL A 9 -23.51 15.20 -13.89
C VAL A 9 -22.54 14.14 -14.38
N ASN A 10 -21.24 14.38 -14.24
CA ASN A 10 -20.24 13.35 -14.45
C ASN A 10 -20.38 12.36 -13.29
N GLY A 11 -21.03 11.23 -13.54
CA GLY A 11 -21.00 10.07 -12.65
C GLY A 11 -19.61 9.43 -12.68
N GLN A 12 -19.28 8.68 -11.62
CA GLN A 12 -18.07 7.85 -11.64
C GLN A 12 -18.21 6.78 -12.72
N ASP A 13 -17.42 6.87 -13.79
CA ASP A 13 -17.47 5.95 -14.90
C ASP A 13 -16.52 4.76 -14.64
N ARG A 14 -17.11 3.56 -14.51
CA ARG A 14 -16.41 2.27 -14.56
C ARG A 14 -15.24 2.15 -13.58
N ILE A 15 -15.53 2.34 -12.31
CA ILE A 15 -14.54 2.10 -11.25
C ILE A 15 -14.11 0.64 -11.32
N ILE A 16 -12.79 0.42 -11.35
CA ILE A 16 -12.22 -0.93 -11.29
C ILE A 16 -12.45 -1.48 -9.88
N THR A 17 -13.23 -2.53 -9.78
CA THR A 17 -13.48 -3.27 -8.54
C THR A 17 -12.65 -4.54 -8.50
N THR A 18 -12.19 -4.92 -7.32
CA THR A 18 -11.39 -6.14 -7.13
C THR A 18 -11.91 -6.91 -5.93
N GLY A 19 -11.69 -8.21 -5.91
CA GLY A 19 -11.75 -8.97 -4.67
C GLY A 19 -10.63 -8.53 -3.73
N VAL A 20 -10.81 -8.75 -2.43
CA VAL A 20 -9.81 -8.49 -1.35
C VAL A 20 -9.11 -7.12 -1.41
N PRO A 21 -9.86 -6.02 -1.47
CA PRO A 21 -9.30 -4.67 -1.63
C PRO A 21 -8.44 -4.23 -0.43
N PHE A 22 -8.50 -4.93 0.71
CA PHE A 22 -7.67 -4.64 1.88
C PHE A 22 -6.16 -4.74 1.58
N LEU A 23 -5.77 -5.47 0.52
CA LEU A 23 -4.38 -5.56 0.08
C LEU A 23 -3.80 -4.21 -0.36
N LEU A 24 -4.66 -3.27 -0.74
CA LEU A 24 -4.27 -1.92 -1.16
C LEU A 24 -4.22 -0.92 0.01
N ILE A 25 -4.71 -1.29 1.19
CA ILE A 25 -4.69 -0.40 2.36
C ILE A 25 -3.24 -0.27 2.85
N THR A 26 -2.79 0.97 3.02
CA THR A 26 -1.47 1.30 3.56
C THR A 26 -1.37 0.86 5.01
N PRO A 27 -0.45 -0.07 5.35
CA PRO A 27 -0.41 -0.62 6.69
C PRO A 27 0.36 0.25 7.69
N ASP A 28 1.38 0.99 7.24
CA ASP A 28 2.32 1.69 8.12
C ASP A 28 2.13 3.21 8.13
N ALA A 29 2.46 3.83 9.27
CA ALA A 29 2.28 5.27 9.47
C ALA A 29 3.34 6.11 8.75
N ARG A 30 4.55 5.57 8.49
CA ARG A 30 5.59 6.30 7.76
C ARG A 30 5.13 6.62 6.33
N ALA A 31 4.80 5.60 5.56
CA ALA A 31 4.33 5.77 4.18
C ALA A 31 2.99 6.52 4.14
N ALA A 32 2.09 6.24 5.10
CA ALA A 32 0.82 6.94 5.21
C ALA A 32 0.99 8.44 5.45
N GLY A 33 2.03 8.87 6.16
CA GLY A 33 2.35 10.29 6.37
C GLY A 33 2.90 10.99 5.13
N MET A 34 3.29 10.25 4.11
CA MET A 34 3.89 10.76 2.86
C MET A 34 2.97 10.56 1.64
N GLY A 35 1.64 10.59 1.79
CA GLY A 35 0.72 10.40 0.67
C GLY A 35 0.53 8.94 0.27
N GLU A 36 0.82 7.98 1.14
CA GLU A 36 0.71 6.53 0.87
C GLU A 36 1.66 6.04 -0.23
N LEU A 37 2.90 6.51 -0.21
CA LEU A 37 3.97 6.08 -1.10
C LEU A 37 5.12 5.39 -0.35
N GLY A 38 5.84 4.50 -1.04
CA GLY A 38 6.91 3.75 -0.38
C GLY A 38 7.83 2.96 -1.32
N VAL A 39 7.54 2.94 -2.63
CA VAL A 39 8.27 2.09 -3.58
C VAL A 39 9.74 2.50 -3.76
N ALA A 40 10.05 3.80 -3.60
CA ALA A 40 11.37 4.38 -3.78
C ALA A 40 11.92 5.11 -2.54
N THR A 41 11.28 5.00 -1.38
CA THR A 41 11.82 5.52 -0.12
C THR A 41 13.00 4.67 0.37
N SER A 42 13.77 5.15 1.35
CA SER A 42 14.80 4.35 2.02
C SER A 42 14.22 3.06 2.60
N ALA A 43 15.08 2.04 2.80
CA ALA A 43 14.68 0.77 3.37
C ALA A 43 14.22 0.94 4.83
N ASP A 44 13.13 0.29 5.19
CA ASP A 44 12.58 0.22 6.54
C ASP A 44 11.95 -1.14 6.83
N ALA A 45 11.43 -1.34 8.02
CA ALA A 45 10.82 -2.61 8.42
C ALA A 45 9.54 -2.95 7.62
N TYR A 46 8.89 -1.96 6.99
CA TYR A 46 7.63 -2.13 6.25
C TYR A 46 7.82 -2.27 4.74
N ALA A 47 9.06 -2.36 4.27
CA ALA A 47 9.37 -2.50 2.84
C ALA A 47 8.67 -3.69 2.15
N GLN A 48 8.26 -4.73 2.90
CA GLN A 48 7.52 -5.88 2.37
C GLN A 48 6.24 -5.48 1.62
N GLN A 49 5.54 -4.44 2.06
CA GLN A 49 4.31 -3.95 1.42
C GLN A 49 4.59 -3.14 0.16
N TRP A 50 5.72 -2.42 0.15
CA TRP A 50 5.99 -1.39 -0.85
C TRP A 50 6.94 -1.86 -1.94
N ASN A 51 8.09 -2.36 -1.52
CA ASN A 51 9.15 -2.83 -2.40
C ASN A 51 10.14 -3.68 -1.59
N PRO A 52 9.98 -5.00 -1.56
CA PRO A 52 10.87 -5.88 -0.78
C PRO A 52 12.34 -5.82 -1.22
N ALA A 53 12.63 -5.38 -2.47
CA ALA A 53 14.00 -5.26 -2.95
C ALA A 53 14.85 -4.27 -2.12
N LYS A 54 14.19 -3.31 -1.42
CA LYS A 54 14.85 -2.37 -0.51
C LYS A 54 15.60 -3.04 0.63
N TYR A 55 15.16 -4.22 1.10
CA TYR A 55 15.81 -4.91 2.21
C TYR A 55 17.29 -5.26 1.94
N ALA A 56 17.67 -5.46 0.69
CA ALA A 56 19.07 -5.67 0.33
C ALA A 56 19.96 -4.44 0.60
N PHE A 57 19.36 -3.24 0.70
CA PHE A 57 20.02 -1.98 1.04
C PHE A 57 19.80 -1.53 2.49
N SER A 58 19.14 -2.36 3.31
CA SER A 58 18.96 -2.02 4.72
C SER A 58 20.30 -1.84 5.44
N GLU A 59 20.41 -0.78 6.23
CA GLU A 59 21.55 -0.54 7.12
C GLU A 59 21.54 -1.50 8.32
N SER A 60 20.34 -1.91 8.75
CA SER A 60 20.18 -2.86 9.85
C SER A 60 20.28 -4.28 9.36
N LYS A 61 20.91 -5.16 10.12
CA LYS A 61 21.00 -6.59 9.82
C LYS A 61 19.63 -7.26 9.87
N SER A 62 18.80 -6.87 10.82
CA SER A 62 17.42 -7.33 10.92
C SER A 62 16.53 -6.28 11.54
N GLY A 63 15.23 -6.43 11.35
CA GLY A 63 14.25 -5.53 11.94
C GLY A 63 12.85 -6.14 11.94
N MET A 64 12.00 -5.55 12.77
CA MET A 64 10.61 -5.94 12.95
C MET A 64 9.74 -4.70 12.96
N GLY A 65 8.55 -4.79 12.38
CA GLY A 65 7.55 -3.73 12.39
C GLY A 65 6.19 -4.24 12.81
N LEU A 66 5.50 -3.47 13.63
CA LEU A 66 4.11 -3.68 14.02
C LEU A 66 3.33 -2.42 13.71
N SER A 67 2.19 -2.53 13.04
CA SER A 67 1.34 -1.38 12.76
C SER A 67 -0.14 -1.69 12.97
N TYR A 68 -0.87 -0.63 13.28
CA TYR A 68 -2.31 -0.65 13.49
C TYR A 68 -2.95 0.52 12.76
N THR A 69 -3.84 0.20 11.82
CA THR A 69 -4.60 1.17 11.02
C THR A 69 -6.09 0.97 11.28
N PRO A 70 -6.73 1.82 12.08
CA PRO A 70 -8.19 1.83 12.20
C PRO A 70 -8.80 2.17 10.84
N TYR A 71 -9.95 1.59 10.54
CA TYR A 71 -10.66 1.80 9.28
C TYR A 71 -12.12 2.14 9.55
N LEU A 72 -12.70 3.09 8.80
CA LEU A 72 -14.10 3.54 8.96
C LEU A 72 -14.47 3.96 10.41
N ARG A 73 -13.52 4.48 11.20
CA ARG A 73 -13.69 4.74 12.63
C ARG A 73 -14.84 5.71 12.96
N GLN A 74 -15.25 6.53 12.01
CA GLN A 74 -16.42 7.41 12.18
C GLN A 74 -17.76 6.66 12.18
N LEU A 75 -17.78 5.41 11.70
CA LEU A 75 -18.97 4.57 11.60
C LEU A 75 -18.97 3.44 12.63
N VAL A 76 -17.81 2.77 12.80
CA VAL A 76 -17.63 1.60 13.68
C VAL A 76 -16.21 1.60 14.24
N ASP A 77 -16.05 1.06 15.46
CA ASP A 77 -14.78 1.12 16.20
C ASP A 77 -13.93 -0.15 16.06
N ASP A 78 -14.46 -1.22 15.44
CA ASP A 78 -13.86 -2.55 15.45
C ASP A 78 -13.39 -3.04 14.05
N ILE A 79 -13.38 -2.14 13.05
CA ILE A 79 -12.76 -2.39 11.75
C ILE A 79 -11.32 -1.87 11.77
N PHE A 80 -10.35 -2.73 11.46
CA PHE A 80 -8.94 -2.35 11.46
C PHE A 80 -8.09 -3.27 10.60
N LEU A 81 -6.92 -2.77 10.19
CA LEU A 81 -5.81 -3.52 9.64
C LEU A 81 -4.67 -3.58 10.66
N GLY A 82 -4.29 -4.79 11.06
CA GLY A 82 -3.04 -5.08 11.77
C GLY A 82 -2.00 -5.62 10.81
N ASN A 83 -0.75 -5.24 10.99
CA ASN A 83 0.35 -5.74 10.17
C ASN A 83 1.60 -5.96 11.03
N LEU A 84 2.23 -7.11 10.84
CA LEU A 84 3.49 -7.51 11.46
C LEU A 84 4.47 -7.85 10.35
N THR A 85 5.68 -7.30 10.40
CA THR A 85 6.76 -7.58 9.46
C THR A 85 8.02 -7.98 10.19
N TYR A 86 8.84 -8.81 9.54
CA TYR A 86 10.19 -9.12 9.99
C TYR A 86 11.09 -9.30 8.76
N PHE A 87 12.30 -8.76 8.82
CA PHE A 87 13.32 -8.99 7.81
C PHE A 87 14.66 -9.33 8.43
N ASN A 88 15.49 -10.03 7.66
CA ASN A 88 16.85 -10.34 8.04
C ASN A 88 17.76 -10.37 6.81
N LYS A 89 18.89 -9.65 6.85
CA LYS A 89 19.98 -9.75 5.87
C LYS A 89 20.76 -11.05 6.12
N ILE A 90 20.86 -11.85 5.09
CA ILE A 90 21.67 -13.07 5.11
C ILE A 90 23.17 -12.71 5.01
N ASN A 91 23.46 -11.73 4.14
CA ASN A 91 24.77 -11.18 3.86
C ASN A 91 24.62 -9.77 3.26
N GLU A 92 25.73 -9.14 2.80
CA GLU A 92 25.71 -7.78 2.23
C GLU A 92 24.90 -7.65 0.92
N ARG A 93 24.59 -8.78 0.28
CA ARG A 93 23.90 -8.79 -1.02
C ARG A 93 22.46 -9.30 -0.95
N SER A 94 22.08 -10.02 0.10
CA SER A 94 20.78 -10.70 0.13
C SER A 94 20.09 -10.59 1.47
N ALA A 95 18.77 -10.51 1.42
CA ALA A 95 17.89 -10.50 2.58
C ALA A 95 16.62 -11.31 2.30
N TRP A 96 15.98 -11.77 3.35
CA TRP A 96 14.63 -12.32 3.32
C TRP A 96 13.73 -11.55 4.28
N ALA A 97 12.45 -11.57 4.00
CA ALA A 97 11.47 -10.96 4.88
C ALA A 97 10.15 -11.72 4.85
N THR A 98 9.38 -11.55 5.91
CA THR A 98 8.02 -12.10 6.03
C THR A 98 7.08 -11.05 6.60
N SER A 99 5.80 -11.13 6.26
CA SER A 99 4.77 -10.30 6.88
C SER A 99 3.47 -11.06 7.07
N LEU A 100 2.75 -10.67 8.09
CA LEU A 100 1.39 -11.11 8.40
C LEU A 100 0.49 -9.89 8.44
N LYS A 101 -0.55 -9.85 7.59
CA LYS A 101 -1.60 -8.85 7.65
C LYS A 101 -2.92 -9.49 8.05
N TYR A 102 -3.64 -8.80 8.91
CA TYR A 102 -4.97 -9.20 9.35
C TYR A 102 -5.93 -8.02 9.24
N PHE A 103 -6.97 -8.17 8.45
CA PHE A 103 -8.04 -7.19 8.32
C PHE A 103 -9.31 -7.70 8.96
N SER A 104 -9.85 -6.95 9.94
CA SER A 104 -11.12 -7.23 10.58
C SER A 104 -12.21 -6.32 10.01
N TYR A 105 -13.33 -6.90 9.63
CA TYR A 105 -14.53 -6.15 9.22
C TYR A 105 -15.45 -5.81 10.42
N GLY A 106 -14.99 -6.06 11.64
CA GLY A 106 -15.80 -5.85 12.85
C GLY A 106 -16.83 -6.93 13.08
N ASN A 107 -17.66 -6.74 14.09
CA ASN A 107 -18.75 -7.65 14.44
C ASN A 107 -20.00 -7.31 13.63
N VAL A 108 -20.47 -8.25 12.83
CA VAL A 108 -21.70 -8.14 12.05
C VAL A 108 -22.77 -9.00 12.74
N GLN A 109 -23.84 -8.36 13.20
CA GLN A 109 -24.99 -9.04 13.82
C GLN A 109 -26.01 -9.42 12.75
N PHE A 110 -26.46 -10.66 12.78
CA PHE A 110 -27.43 -11.19 11.83
C PHE A 110 -28.79 -11.34 12.52
N ASN A 111 -29.79 -10.68 11.94
CA ASN A 111 -31.15 -10.74 12.39
C ASN A 111 -32.03 -11.24 11.24
N LYS A 112 -32.89 -12.22 11.51
CA LYS A 112 -33.88 -12.72 10.56
C LYS A 112 -35.27 -12.33 10.99
N MET A 113 -36.02 -11.72 10.07
CA MET A 113 -37.44 -11.46 10.33
C MET A 113 -38.24 -12.72 10.00
N MET A 114 -38.87 -13.35 11.01
CA MET A 114 -39.81 -14.45 10.85
C MET A 114 -41.16 -14.08 11.46
N THR A 115 -42.23 -14.11 10.66
CA THR A 115 -43.61 -13.85 11.11
C THR A 115 -43.77 -12.57 11.92
N GLY A 116 -43.10 -11.48 11.54
CA GLY A 116 -43.14 -10.18 12.23
C GLY A 116 -42.27 -10.06 13.48
N THR A 117 -41.52 -11.10 13.84
CA THR A 117 -40.57 -11.08 14.95
C THR A 117 -39.13 -11.10 14.44
N ILE A 118 -38.29 -10.25 15.03
CA ILE A 118 -36.84 -10.25 14.73
C ILE A 118 -36.20 -11.33 15.61
N ILE A 119 -35.60 -12.31 14.96
CA ILE A 119 -34.84 -13.38 15.62
C ILE A 119 -33.35 -13.10 15.42
N ASP A 120 -32.63 -12.98 16.52
CA ASP A 120 -31.17 -12.89 16.51
C ASP A 120 -30.57 -14.23 16.07
N GLN A 121 -29.77 -14.20 15.02
CA GLN A 121 -29.05 -15.38 14.48
C GLN A 121 -27.57 -15.41 14.90
N GLY A 122 -27.17 -14.53 15.84
CA GLY A 122 -25.82 -14.42 16.34
C GLY A 122 -24.97 -13.41 15.59
N SER A 123 -23.74 -13.31 16.00
CA SER A 123 -22.76 -12.41 15.38
C SER A 123 -21.58 -13.18 14.77
N LYS A 124 -20.99 -12.61 13.73
CA LYS A 124 -19.76 -13.10 13.10
C LYS A 124 -18.80 -11.93 12.84
N ARG A 125 -17.52 -12.21 12.88
CA ARG A 125 -16.47 -11.27 12.52
C ARG A 125 -15.80 -11.70 11.21
N PRO A 126 -16.27 -11.21 10.05
CA PRO A 126 -15.59 -11.45 8.78
C PRO A 126 -14.16 -10.91 8.85
N ASN A 127 -13.24 -11.62 8.21
CA ASN A 127 -11.84 -11.24 8.25
C ASN A 127 -11.09 -11.72 7.03
N GLU A 128 -9.95 -11.07 6.80
CA GLU A 128 -9.01 -11.43 5.75
C GLU A 128 -7.60 -11.46 6.31
N ILE A 129 -6.79 -12.38 5.84
CA ILE A 129 -5.43 -12.60 6.31
C ILE A 129 -4.49 -12.86 5.13
N THR A 130 -3.27 -12.31 5.20
CA THR A 130 -2.17 -12.69 4.30
C THR A 130 -0.93 -13.06 5.06
N LEU A 131 -0.20 -14.03 4.51
CA LEU A 131 1.16 -14.38 4.90
C LEU A 131 2.06 -14.23 3.68
N ASP A 132 3.07 -13.37 3.80
CA ASP A 132 4.00 -13.07 2.74
C ASP A 132 5.41 -13.55 3.10
N LEU A 133 6.15 -14.02 2.11
CA LEU A 133 7.57 -14.36 2.22
C LEU A 133 8.29 -13.79 1.00
N SER A 134 9.37 -13.05 1.21
CA SER A 134 10.17 -12.47 0.13
C SER A 134 11.65 -12.81 0.25
N TYR A 135 12.31 -12.80 -0.90
CA TYR A 135 13.77 -12.86 -1.01
C TYR A 135 14.24 -11.73 -1.92
N SER A 136 15.23 -10.98 -1.48
CA SER A 136 15.82 -9.86 -2.20
C SER A 136 17.32 -10.08 -2.40
N LEU A 137 17.82 -9.66 -3.57
CA LEU A 137 19.20 -9.84 -3.98
C LEU A 137 19.73 -8.59 -4.70
N LYS A 138 20.85 -8.03 -4.24
CA LYS A 138 21.64 -7.05 -5.00
C LYS A 138 22.24 -7.72 -6.24
N LEU A 139 21.86 -7.19 -7.40
CA LEU A 139 22.43 -7.59 -8.69
C LEU A 139 23.66 -6.74 -9.03
N SER A 140 23.73 -5.52 -8.50
CA SER A 140 24.89 -4.63 -8.53
C SER A 140 25.01 -3.84 -7.24
N GLU A 141 26.01 -3.00 -7.10
CA GLU A 141 26.16 -2.11 -5.94
C GLU A 141 24.99 -1.14 -5.78
N SER A 142 24.34 -0.77 -6.88
CA SER A 142 23.25 0.22 -6.89
C SER A 142 21.88 -0.36 -7.21
N PHE A 143 21.74 -1.66 -7.55
CA PHE A 143 20.47 -2.23 -7.97
C PHE A 143 20.20 -3.59 -7.34
N SER A 144 18.98 -3.78 -6.85
CA SER A 144 18.47 -5.04 -6.33
C SER A 144 17.12 -5.41 -6.94
N MET A 145 16.82 -6.69 -6.91
CA MET A 145 15.50 -7.24 -7.23
C MET A 145 14.99 -8.13 -6.10
N SER A 146 13.69 -8.32 -6.07
CA SER A 146 13.06 -9.27 -5.15
C SER A 146 11.89 -9.98 -5.78
N VAL A 147 11.61 -11.17 -5.24
CA VAL A 147 10.39 -11.92 -5.49
C VAL A 147 9.75 -12.21 -4.13
N ALA A 148 8.43 -12.01 -4.03
CA ALA A 148 7.67 -12.39 -2.86
C ALA A 148 6.53 -13.34 -3.25
N GLY A 149 6.28 -14.34 -2.41
CA GLY A 149 5.10 -15.19 -2.46
C GLY A 149 4.13 -14.77 -1.36
N ARG A 150 2.84 -14.77 -1.69
CA ARG A 150 1.75 -14.41 -0.78
C ARG A 150 0.73 -15.52 -0.73
N PHE A 151 0.38 -15.98 0.46
CA PHE A 151 -0.83 -16.73 0.73
C PHE A 151 -1.91 -15.76 1.21
N LEU A 152 -3.12 -15.89 0.68
CA LEU A 152 -4.28 -15.08 0.99
C LEU A 152 -5.47 -15.96 1.37
N ARG A 153 -6.14 -15.60 2.45
CA ARG A 153 -7.44 -16.14 2.85
C ARG A 153 -8.41 -15.01 3.14
N SER A 154 -9.59 -15.08 2.54
CA SER A 154 -10.72 -14.16 2.77
C SER A 154 -11.89 -14.95 3.31
N ASP A 155 -12.32 -14.69 4.53
CA ASP A 155 -13.50 -15.30 5.15
C ASP A 155 -14.57 -14.25 5.40
N LEU A 156 -15.33 -13.98 4.36
CA LEU A 156 -16.46 -13.04 4.36
C LEU A 156 -17.81 -13.75 4.56
N LYS A 157 -17.81 -15.04 4.96
CA LYS A 157 -19.03 -15.83 5.13
C LYS A 157 -20.05 -15.16 6.03
N ILE A 158 -21.25 -15.01 5.50
CA ILE A 158 -22.45 -14.60 6.23
C ILE A 158 -23.30 -15.85 6.46
N HIS A 159 -23.74 -16.12 7.67
CA HIS A 159 -24.49 -17.35 8.02
C HIS A 159 -25.81 -17.54 7.28
N THR A 160 -26.28 -16.52 6.57
CA THR A 160 -27.55 -16.55 5.81
C THR A 160 -27.43 -17.22 4.45
N ASP A 161 -26.22 -17.26 3.87
CA ASP A 161 -25.96 -17.89 2.58
C ASP A 161 -25.27 -19.24 2.79
N MET A 162 -26.01 -20.31 2.60
CA MET A 162 -25.51 -21.69 2.78
C MET A 162 -24.39 -22.04 1.78
N ASP A 163 -24.28 -21.31 0.67
CA ASP A 163 -23.33 -21.57 -0.42
C ASP A 163 -22.04 -20.71 -0.34
N ALA A 164 -22.00 -19.69 0.54
CA ALA A 164 -20.82 -18.85 0.70
C ALA A 164 -19.65 -19.63 1.33
N THR A 165 -18.51 -19.63 0.69
CA THR A 165 -17.28 -20.29 1.16
C THR A 165 -16.18 -19.26 1.43
N SER A 166 -15.23 -19.59 2.31
CA SER A 166 -14.00 -18.79 2.41
C SER A 166 -13.17 -19.01 1.15
N ALA A 167 -12.67 -17.90 0.59
CA ALA A 167 -11.80 -17.92 -0.58
C ALA A 167 -10.32 -17.95 -0.16
N ASN A 168 -9.52 -18.75 -0.87
CA ASN A 168 -8.06 -18.76 -0.72
C ASN A 168 -7.42 -18.49 -2.07
N SER A 169 -6.28 -17.80 -2.07
CA SER A 169 -5.50 -17.56 -3.28
C SER A 169 -4.01 -17.49 -2.95
N LEU A 170 -3.22 -17.52 -4.01
CA LEU A 170 -1.80 -17.25 -3.98
C LEU A 170 -1.52 -16.00 -4.82
N GLY A 171 -0.52 -15.22 -4.42
CA GLY A 171 -0.03 -14.07 -5.17
C GLY A 171 1.49 -14.10 -5.25
N VAL A 172 2.02 -13.47 -6.28
CA VAL A 172 3.45 -13.23 -6.44
C VAL A 172 3.67 -11.75 -6.64
N ASP A 173 4.69 -11.20 -5.97
CA ASP A 173 5.15 -9.84 -6.19
C ASP A 173 6.55 -9.88 -6.80
N ILE A 174 6.83 -8.96 -7.74
CA ILE A 174 8.15 -8.77 -8.35
C ILE A 174 8.50 -7.30 -8.20
N ALA A 175 9.66 -7.02 -7.59
CA ALA A 175 10.08 -5.67 -7.35
C ALA A 175 11.55 -5.45 -7.70
N GLY A 176 11.87 -4.20 -8.02
CA GLY A 176 13.23 -3.74 -8.25
C GLY A 176 13.47 -2.40 -7.57
N PHE A 177 14.69 -2.21 -7.08
CA PHE A 177 15.08 -1.00 -6.37
C PHE A 177 16.47 -0.57 -6.78
N TYR A 178 16.59 0.70 -7.10
CA TYR A 178 17.84 1.39 -7.41
C TYR A 178 18.14 2.41 -6.31
N GLN A 179 19.38 2.40 -5.83
CA GLN A 179 19.92 3.43 -4.95
C GLN A 179 21.29 3.84 -5.51
N GLY A 180 21.37 5.10 -5.94
CA GLY A 180 22.61 5.68 -6.45
C GLY A 180 23.66 5.88 -5.34
N SER A 181 24.84 6.30 -5.76
CA SER A 181 25.83 6.85 -4.83
C SER A 181 25.46 8.29 -4.49
N SER A 182 25.89 8.75 -3.33
CA SER A 182 25.79 10.17 -2.97
C SER A 182 26.65 11.02 -3.93
N VAL A 183 26.08 12.11 -4.42
CA VAL A 183 26.73 13.05 -5.34
C VAL A 183 26.74 14.43 -4.71
N ASP A 184 27.91 15.03 -4.63
CA ASP A 184 28.10 16.42 -4.17
C ASP A 184 27.40 17.40 -5.15
N ILE A 185 26.46 18.19 -4.64
CA ILE A 185 25.72 19.23 -5.39
C ILE A 185 26.09 20.62 -4.81
N GLY A 186 27.26 20.77 -4.27
CA GLY A 186 27.82 22.02 -3.75
C GLY A 186 27.59 22.21 -2.27
N ASN A 187 26.37 22.60 -1.84
CA ASN A 187 26.11 22.87 -0.42
C ASN A 187 25.45 21.66 0.30
N PHE A 188 25.17 20.60 -0.43
CA PHE A 188 24.54 19.37 0.08
C PHE A 188 24.87 18.18 -0.84
N ASP A 189 24.73 17.00 -0.31
CA ASP A 189 24.82 15.76 -1.09
C ASP A 189 23.45 15.31 -1.56
N GLY A 190 23.36 14.83 -2.80
CA GLY A 190 22.15 14.26 -3.38
C GLY A 190 22.22 12.74 -3.49
N LEU A 191 21.20 12.02 -3.01
CA LEU A 191 21.07 10.58 -3.19
C LEU A 191 19.79 10.25 -3.94
N ILE A 192 19.92 9.69 -5.14
CA ILE A 192 18.78 9.32 -5.98
C ILE A 192 18.37 7.87 -5.70
N ARG A 193 17.06 7.66 -5.57
CA ARG A 193 16.44 6.34 -5.53
C ARG A 193 15.37 6.20 -6.60
N ALA A 194 15.16 4.99 -7.08
CA ALA A 194 14.05 4.64 -7.94
C ALA A 194 13.61 3.21 -7.63
N GLY A 195 12.35 2.92 -7.89
CA GLY A 195 11.84 1.58 -7.63
C GLY A 195 10.58 1.29 -8.41
N PHE A 196 10.32 0.01 -8.57
CA PHE A 196 9.04 -0.51 -9.06
C PHE A 196 8.61 -1.72 -8.25
N ASN A 197 7.31 -1.96 -8.20
CA ASN A 197 6.72 -3.18 -7.64
C ASN A 197 5.48 -3.55 -8.43
N ILE A 198 5.43 -4.78 -8.96
CA ILE A 198 4.23 -5.41 -9.48
C ILE A 198 3.78 -6.39 -8.40
N SER A 199 2.71 -6.05 -7.70
CA SER A 199 2.22 -6.83 -6.57
C SER A 199 0.92 -7.55 -6.86
N ASN A 200 0.65 -8.61 -6.11
CA ASN A 200 -0.59 -9.39 -6.17
C ASN A 200 -0.84 -10.04 -7.54
N VAL A 201 0.19 -10.51 -8.23
CA VAL A 201 0.02 -11.29 -9.46
C VAL A 201 -0.45 -12.68 -9.10
N GLY A 202 -1.71 -13.02 -9.41
CA GLY A 202 -2.25 -14.33 -9.02
C GLY A 202 -3.65 -14.60 -9.57
N PRO A 203 -4.17 -15.82 -9.35
CA PRO A 203 -5.48 -16.23 -9.85
C PRO A 203 -6.62 -15.44 -9.25
N ARG A 204 -7.73 -15.41 -9.96
CA ARG A 204 -8.99 -14.80 -9.52
C ARG A 204 -9.58 -15.54 -8.33
N LEU A 205 -10.26 -14.84 -7.45
CA LEU A 205 -10.94 -15.37 -6.28
C LEU A 205 -12.38 -15.76 -6.61
N LYS A 206 -12.86 -16.80 -5.94
CA LYS A 206 -14.26 -17.26 -6.02
C LYS A 206 -14.79 -17.45 -4.60
N TYR A 207 -15.92 -16.82 -4.30
CA TYR A 207 -16.57 -16.89 -2.98
C TYR A 207 -17.76 -17.86 -2.97
N ASP A 208 -18.39 -18.12 -4.13
CA ASP A 208 -19.56 -18.99 -4.26
C ASP A 208 -19.32 -20.02 -5.36
N GLU A 209 -19.89 -21.24 -5.26
CA GLU A 209 -19.74 -22.26 -6.30
C GLU A 209 -20.30 -21.84 -7.66
N GLY A 210 -21.40 -21.10 -7.68
CA GLY A 210 -22.04 -20.52 -8.88
C GLY A 210 -21.66 -19.07 -9.18
N GLY A 211 -20.87 -18.41 -8.30
CA GLY A 211 -20.58 -16.98 -8.34
C GLY A 211 -19.54 -16.57 -9.39
N GLN A 212 -19.50 -15.27 -9.63
CA GLN A 212 -18.49 -14.64 -10.49
C GLN A 212 -17.13 -14.67 -9.79
N MET A 213 -16.06 -14.87 -10.56
CA MET A 213 -14.70 -14.79 -10.07
C MET A 213 -14.21 -13.34 -10.13
N ASP A 214 -13.64 -12.85 -9.03
CA ASP A 214 -13.06 -11.52 -8.90
C ASP A 214 -11.54 -11.54 -9.08
N PHE A 215 -10.99 -10.53 -9.76
CA PHE A 215 -9.55 -10.33 -9.81
C PHE A 215 -9.04 -9.90 -8.43
N ILE A 216 -7.90 -10.45 -8.02
CA ILE A 216 -7.14 -9.84 -6.92
C ILE A 216 -6.52 -8.52 -7.41
N PRO A 217 -6.26 -7.54 -6.52
CA PRO A 217 -5.80 -6.21 -6.93
C PRO A 217 -4.34 -6.23 -7.36
N THR A 218 -4.06 -6.82 -8.54
CA THR A 218 -2.73 -6.74 -9.15
C THR A 218 -2.42 -5.27 -9.40
N ASN A 219 -1.31 -4.79 -8.86
CA ASN A 219 -0.98 -3.36 -8.88
C ASN A 219 0.47 -3.12 -9.29
N LEU A 220 0.66 -2.20 -10.25
CA LEU A 220 1.97 -1.68 -10.61
C LEU A 220 2.21 -0.37 -9.88
N ARG A 221 3.33 -0.27 -9.16
CA ARG A 221 3.85 0.98 -8.61
C ARG A 221 5.21 1.27 -9.20
N VAL A 222 5.43 2.53 -9.57
CA VAL A 222 6.72 3.03 -10.03
C VAL A 222 6.97 4.38 -9.37
N GLY A 223 8.16 4.59 -8.85
CA GLY A 223 8.46 5.85 -8.18
C GLY A 223 9.94 6.19 -8.20
N SER A 224 10.22 7.42 -7.82
CA SER A 224 11.57 7.91 -7.58
C SER A 224 11.63 8.77 -6.34
N GLY A 225 12.83 8.90 -5.79
CA GLY A 225 13.12 9.70 -4.63
C GLY A 225 14.47 10.40 -4.76
N LEU A 226 14.57 11.56 -4.15
CA LEU A 226 15.81 12.33 -4.02
C LEU A 226 15.94 12.72 -2.55
N ASP A 227 17.01 12.26 -1.91
CA ASP A 227 17.39 12.76 -0.60
C ASP A 227 18.43 13.87 -0.77
N LEU A 228 18.16 15.02 -0.20
CA LEU A 228 19.05 16.15 -0.06
C LEU A 228 19.67 16.10 1.34
N ILE A 229 20.94 15.75 1.42
CA ILE A 229 21.68 15.56 2.67
C ILE A 229 22.46 16.85 2.94
N PHE A 230 21.93 17.71 3.81
CA PHE A 230 22.57 18.98 4.18
C PHE A 230 23.75 18.76 5.13
N ASP A 231 23.56 17.81 6.05
CA ASP A 231 24.57 17.29 6.97
C ASP A 231 24.08 15.94 7.52
N PRO A 232 24.87 15.18 8.30
CA PRO A 232 24.43 13.89 8.86
C PRO A 232 23.15 13.96 9.70
N SER A 233 22.84 15.13 10.26
CA SER A 233 21.67 15.33 11.13
C SER A 233 20.46 15.91 10.40
N ASN A 234 20.59 16.35 9.14
CA ASN A 234 19.55 17.05 8.40
C ASN A 234 19.43 16.51 6.98
N VAL A 235 18.37 15.75 6.73
CA VAL A 235 18.08 15.16 5.41
C VAL A 235 16.65 15.47 5.00
N LEU A 236 16.47 15.98 3.78
CA LEU A 236 15.16 16.18 3.15
C LEU A 236 14.96 15.19 2.02
N GLY A 237 14.08 14.24 2.20
CA GLY A 237 13.62 13.32 1.17
C GLY A 237 12.41 13.89 0.40
N ILE A 238 12.45 13.79 -0.93
CA ILE A 238 11.38 14.18 -1.85
C ILE A 238 11.06 12.96 -2.71
N TYR A 239 9.81 12.50 -2.71
CA TYR A 239 9.40 11.26 -3.35
C TYR A 239 8.17 11.45 -4.21
N VAL A 240 8.14 10.80 -5.38
CA VAL A 240 6.96 10.71 -6.25
C VAL A 240 6.72 9.26 -6.62
N GLU A 241 5.44 8.85 -6.60
CA GLU A 241 5.01 7.50 -6.94
C GLU A 241 3.78 7.56 -7.84
N PHE A 242 3.75 6.70 -8.85
CA PHE A 242 2.61 6.44 -9.72
C PHE A 242 2.17 5.00 -9.52
N SER A 243 0.86 4.79 -9.48
CA SER A 243 0.28 3.47 -9.30
C SER A 243 -0.88 3.24 -10.26
N LYS A 244 -0.95 2.04 -10.83
CA LYS A 244 -2.05 1.59 -11.70
C LYS A 244 -2.45 0.18 -11.34
N LEU A 245 -3.76 -0.04 -11.16
CA LEU A 245 -4.31 -1.38 -11.07
C LEU A 245 -4.22 -2.07 -12.44
N LEU A 246 -3.54 -3.22 -12.46
CA LEU A 246 -3.43 -4.10 -13.64
C LEU A 246 -4.60 -5.10 -13.68
N VAL A 247 -5.80 -4.56 -13.56
CA VAL A 247 -7.07 -5.27 -13.57
C VAL A 247 -7.93 -4.70 -14.68
N PRO A 248 -8.54 -5.53 -15.52
CA PRO A 248 -9.31 -5.06 -16.67
C PRO A 248 -10.48 -4.16 -16.27
N THR A 249 -10.72 -3.13 -17.09
CA THR A 249 -11.87 -2.24 -16.94
C THR A 249 -13.19 -3.05 -17.04
N PRO A 250 -14.15 -2.85 -16.11
CA PRO A 250 -15.43 -3.54 -16.16
C PRO A 250 -16.22 -3.24 -17.42
N VAL A 251 -16.83 -4.26 -18.02
CA VAL A 251 -17.65 -4.18 -19.23
C VAL A 251 -19.12 -4.00 -18.87
N ALA A 252 -19.79 -3.06 -19.54
CA ALA A 252 -21.22 -2.87 -19.41
C ALA A 252 -21.98 -4.12 -19.88
N PHE A 253 -23.01 -4.52 -19.13
CA PHE A 253 -23.94 -5.57 -19.59
C PHE A 253 -25.38 -5.05 -19.60
N TYR A 254 -26.13 -5.52 -20.60
CA TYR A 254 -27.46 -5.04 -20.92
C TYR A 254 -28.46 -6.20 -20.80
N ASP A 255 -29.73 -5.88 -20.53
CA ASP A 255 -30.82 -6.86 -20.60
C ASP A 255 -31.30 -7.08 -22.03
N SER A 256 -32.29 -7.96 -22.17
CA SER A 256 -32.91 -8.26 -23.47
C SER A 256 -33.57 -7.04 -24.14
N ASN A 257 -33.86 -5.99 -23.39
CA ASN A 257 -34.46 -4.72 -23.87
C ASN A 257 -33.42 -3.66 -24.14
N ASN A 258 -32.10 -4.02 -24.15
CA ASN A 258 -30.96 -3.11 -24.33
C ASN A 258 -30.88 -2.03 -23.24
N THR A 259 -31.37 -2.33 -22.03
CA THR A 259 -31.25 -1.45 -20.87
C THR A 259 -29.99 -1.83 -20.07
N LEU A 260 -29.13 -0.85 -19.73
CA LEU A 260 -27.95 -1.07 -18.95
C LEU A 260 -28.32 -1.61 -17.55
N LYS A 261 -27.85 -2.81 -17.22
CA LYS A 261 -28.07 -3.48 -15.94
C LYS A 261 -26.91 -3.26 -14.96
N GLY A 262 -25.75 -2.93 -15.48
CA GLY A 262 -24.56 -2.70 -14.65
C GLY A 262 -23.27 -3.00 -15.37
N TYR A 263 -22.21 -3.15 -14.59
CA TYR A 263 -20.89 -3.49 -15.07
C TYR A 263 -20.44 -4.81 -14.46
N ARG A 264 -19.70 -5.62 -15.21
CA ARG A 264 -19.12 -6.88 -14.74
C ARG A 264 -17.66 -6.99 -15.18
N GLN A 265 -16.87 -7.70 -14.42
CA GLN A 265 -15.50 -8.02 -14.80
C GLN A 265 -15.49 -8.92 -16.03
N PRO A 266 -14.61 -8.68 -17.03
CA PRO A 266 -14.50 -9.54 -18.19
C PRO A 266 -14.01 -10.93 -17.78
N ASP A 267 -14.56 -11.97 -18.46
CA ASP A 267 -14.15 -13.35 -18.21
C ASP A 267 -12.90 -13.69 -18.99
N VAL A 268 -11.76 -13.27 -18.44
CA VAL A 268 -10.42 -13.56 -18.96
C VAL A 268 -9.53 -14.09 -17.85
N ASN A 269 -8.51 -14.87 -18.19
CA ASN A 269 -7.52 -15.30 -17.20
C ASN A 269 -6.71 -14.10 -16.68
N PHE A 270 -6.09 -14.25 -15.51
CA PHE A 270 -5.42 -13.14 -14.83
C PHE A 270 -4.23 -12.56 -15.63
N PHE A 271 -3.45 -13.38 -16.34
CA PHE A 271 -2.37 -12.88 -17.20
C PHE A 271 -2.89 -12.01 -18.33
N ASN A 272 -3.91 -12.48 -19.06
CA ASN A 272 -4.54 -11.69 -20.12
C ASN A 272 -5.19 -10.42 -19.54
N GLY A 273 -5.72 -10.50 -18.32
CA GLY A 273 -6.25 -9.35 -17.59
C GLY A 273 -5.20 -8.26 -17.38
N ILE A 274 -4.00 -8.63 -16.92
CA ILE A 274 -2.87 -7.70 -16.71
C ILE A 274 -2.53 -6.95 -18.01
N PHE A 275 -2.37 -7.65 -19.13
CA PHE A 275 -2.03 -7.00 -20.41
C PHE A 275 -3.17 -6.17 -20.97
N LYS A 276 -4.44 -6.63 -20.83
CA LYS A 276 -5.60 -5.87 -21.27
C LYS A 276 -5.73 -4.55 -20.53
N SER A 277 -5.53 -4.54 -19.22
CA SER A 277 -5.67 -3.37 -18.36
C SER A 277 -4.78 -2.18 -18.72
N LEU A 278 -3.85 -2.37 -19.65
CA LEU A 278 -2.96 -1.29 -20.13
C LEU A 278 -3.58 -0.48 -21.26
N ASN A 279 -4.67 -0.95 -21.88
CA ASN A 279 -5.31 -0.28 -23.00
C ASN A 279 -6.74 -0.81 -23.23
N ASP A 280 -7.56 -0.91 -22.20
CA ASP A 280 -8.94 -1.44 -22.32
C ASP A 280 -10.02 -0.46 -21.85
N ALA A 281 -9.63 0.73 -21.41
CA ALA A 281 -10.57 1.78 -21.08
C ALA A 281 -11.35 2.22 -22.34
N PRO A 282 -12.70 2.18 -22.32
CA PRO A 282 -13.51 2.50 -23.49
C PRO A 282 -13.38 3.93 -24.00
N GLY A 283 -13.00 4.88 -23.15
CA GLY A 283 -12.66 6.25 -23.54
C GLY A 283 -11.24 6.40 -24.12
N GLY A 284 -10.52 5.29 -24.31
CA GLY A 284 -9.17 5.25 -24.88
C GLY A 284 -8.11 5.81 -23.93
N MET A 285 -7.00 6.28 -24.46
CA MET A 285 -5.83 6.73 -23.69
C MET A 285 -6.16 7.81 -22.64
N GLN A 286 -7.13 8.68 -22.89
CA GLN A 286 -7.49 9.72 -21.91
C GLN A 286 -8.15 9.12 -20.67
N GLU A 287 -8.95 8.08 -20.82
CA GLU A 287 -9.55 7.36 -19.70
C GLU A 287 -8.50 6.47 -19.00
N GLU A 288 -7.61 5.82 -19.76
CA GLU A 288 -6.48 5.06 -19.19
C GLU A 288 -5.60 5.91 -18.26
N LEU A 289 -5.28 7.13 -18.64
CA LEU A 289 -4.51 8.04 -17.81
C LEU A 289 -5.23 8.43 -16.51
N LYS A 290 -6.56 8.42 -16.49
CA LYS A 290 -7.36 8.66 -15.28
C LYS A 290 -7.34 7.49 -14.29
N GLU A 291 -6.94 6.30 -14.72
CA GLU A 291 -6.76 5.13 -13.86
C GLU A 291 -5.44 5.13 -13.10
N ILE A 292 -4.52 6.02 -13.49
CA ILE A 292 -3.25 6.19 -12.80
C ILE A 292 -3.47 7.10 -11.59
N THR A 293 -3.15 6.59 -10.42
CA THR A 293 -3.04 7.40 -9.21
C THR A 293 -1.61 7.89 -9.04
N TRP A 294 -1.42 9.01 -8.38
CA TRP A 294 -0.10 9.51 -8.06
C TRP A 294 -0.04 10.10 -6.66
N ALA A 295 1.15 10.06 -6.08
CA ALA A 295 1.44 10.62 -4.79
C ALA A 295 2.75 11.41 -4.81
N LEU A 296 2.79 12.48 -4.02
CA LEU A 296 3.97 13.28 -3.73
C LEU A 296 4.18 13.31 -2.22
N GLY A 297 5.39 13.00 -1.77
CA GLY A 297 5.73 12.93 -0.36
C GLY A 297 7.03 13.62 -0.03
N PHE A 298 7.09 14.19 1.17
CA PHE A 298 8.27 14.81 1.75
C PHE A 298 8.53 14.22 3.12
N GLU A 299 9.79 13.95 3.43
CA GLU A 299 10.26 13.49 4.73
C GLU A 299 11.46 14.34 5.14
N TYR A 300 11.36 15.05 6.25
CA TYR A 300 12.48 15.77 6.83
C TYR A 300 12.95 15.05 8.09
N LEU A 301 14.19 14.56 8.06
CA LEU A 301 14.87 13.92 9.18
C LEU A 301 15.71 14.98 9.89
N PHE A 302 15.47 15.16 11.18
CA PHE A 302 16.18 16.09 12.05
C PHE A 302 16.88 15.34 13.17
N ALA A 303 18.16 15.64 13.37
CA ALA A 303 19.01 15.08 14.43
C ALA A 303 18.97 13.53 14.47
N GLU A 304 18.83 12.89 13.32
CA GLU A 304 18.72 11.43 13.15
C GLU A 304 17.59 10.76 13.98
N SER A 305 16.79 11.55 14.69
CA SER A 305 15.81 11.03 15.67
C SER A 305 14.38 11.45 15.35
N LEU A 306 14.18 12.66 14.86
CA LEU A 306 12.85 13.20 14.55
C LEU A 306 12.62 13.19 13.05
N ALA A 307 11.51 12.63 12.62
CA ALA A 307 11.02 12.68 11.24
C ALA A 307 9.72 13.49 11.17
N LEU A 308 9.65 14.46 10.26
CA LEU A 308 8.42 15.17 9.92
C LEU A 308 8.06 14.84 8.47
N ARG A 309 6.78 14.56 8.22
CA ARG A 309 6.31 14.10 6.91
C ARG A 309 5.07 14.85 6.48
N VAL A 310 5.01 15.12 5.19
CA VAL A 310 3.81 15.62 4.53
C VAL A 310 3.68 14.94 3.18
N GLY A 311 2.45 14.66 2.76
CA GLY A 311 2.19 14.06 1.47
C GLY A 311 0.86 14.46 0.87
N TYR A 312 0.73 14.22 -0.40
CA TYR A 312 -0.50 14.41 -1.15
C TYR A 312 -0.75 13.21 -2.05
N PHE A 313 -1.96 12.70 -2.02
CA PHE A 313 -2.42 11.60 -2.88
C PHE A 313 -3.53 12.10 -3.80
N ASN A 314 -3.48 11.68 -5.06
CA ASN A 314 -4.47 12.03 -6.07
C ASN A 314 -4.94 10.83 -6.88
N GLU A 315 -6.24 10.69 -6.95
CA GLU A 315 -6.97 9.81 -7.85
C GLU A 315 -8.01 10.62 -8.62
N SER A 316 -8.23 10.27 -9.89
CA SER A 316 -9.19 10.95 -10.75
C SER A 316 -10.60 10.95 -10.15
N GLU A 317 -11.32 12.07 -10.29
CA GLU A 317 -12.71 12.21 -9.86
C GLU A 317 -13.64 11.16 -10.48
N GLU A 318 -13.33 10.73 -11.71
CA GLU A 318 -14.14 9.76 -12.45
C GLU A 318 -13.86 8.31 -12.04
N LYS A 319 -12.69 8.02 -11.40
CA LYS A 319 -12.24 6.65 -11.11
C LYS A 319 -12.27 6.28 -9.61
N GLY A 320 -12.47 7.20 -8.70
CA GLY A 320 -12.53 6.91 -7.26
C GLY A 320 -12.56 8.16 -6.40
N SER A 321 -12.09 9.28 -6.97
CA SER A 321 -12.14 10.62 -6.35
C SER A 321 -11.43 10.74 -5.01
N ARG A 322 -10.45 9.86 -4.71
CA ARG A 322 -9.67 9.95 -3.48
C ARG A 322 -8.58 10.99 -3.64
N ARG A 323 -8.73 12.10 -2.95
CA ARG A 323 -7.73 13.17 -2.88
C ARG A 323 -7.59 13.61 -1.43
N TYR A 324 -6.38 13.57 -0.91
CA TYR A 324 -6.13 13.90 0.48
C TYR A 324 -4.69 14.37 0.70
N MET A 325 -4.53 15.17 1.73
CA MET A 325 -3.24 15.49 2.34
C MET A 325 -2.99 14.55 3.53
N THR A 326 -1.73 14.24 3.73
CA THR A 326 -1.30 13.44 4.89
C THR A 326 -0.21 14.18 5.64
N PHE A 327 -0.18 13.93 6.94
CA PHE A 327 0.82 14.46 7.85
C PHE A 327 1.35 13.30 8.68
N GLY A 328 2.64 13.31 8.97
CA GLY A 328 3.26 12.27 9.77
C GLY A 328 4.37 12.81 10.65
N ALA A 329 4.61 12.12 11.75
CA ALA A 329 5.76 12.34 12.61
C ALA A 329 6.32 10.99 13.05
N GLY A 330 7.65 10.92 13.17
CA GLY A 330 8.37 9.75 13.64
C GLY A 330 9.41 10.15 14.68
N LEU A 331 9.61 9.28 15.66
CA LEU A 331 10.63 9.44 16.69
C LEU A 331 11.46 8.16 16.81
N GLU A 332 12.76 8.27 16.56
CA GLU A 332 13.72 7.18 16.74
C GLU A 332 14.40 7.27 18.10
N LEU A 333 14.35 6.18 18.86
CA LEU A 333 14.95 6.04 20.18
C LEU A 333 15.68 4.69 20.26
N ASN A 334 17.00 4.70 20.20
CA ASN A 334 17.84 3.50 20.37
C ASN A 334 17.44 2.31 19.48
N GLY A 335 17.17 2.56 18.19
CA GLY A 335 16.78 1.54 17.23
C GLY A 335 15.28 1.16 17.26
N MET A 336 14.49 1.81 18.11
CA MET A 336 13.03 1.77 18.08
C MET A 336 12.52 3.04 17.41
N VAL A 337 11.63 2.90 16.41
CA VAL A 337 10.95 4.03 15.76
C VAL A 337 9.46 3.95 16.04
N ILE A 338 8.90 5.05 16.52
CA ILE A 338 7.46 5.24 16.69
C ILE A 338 7.00 6.24 15.64
N ASP A 339 6.09 5.84 14.78
CA ASP A 339 5.50 6.71 13.77
C ASP A 339 4.00 6.87 14.00
N ILE A 340 3.53 8.09 13.77
CA ILE A 340 2.11 8.42 13.69
C ILE A 340 1.82 9.14 12.39
N SER A 341 0.62 8.96 11.85
CA SER A 341 0.16 9.73 10.70
C SER A 341 -1.32 10.04 10.79
N TYR A 342 -1.69 11.12 10.10
CA TYR A 342 -3.05 11.64 10.01
C TYR A 342 -3.40 11.95 8.56
N LEU A 343 -4.62 11.59 8.15
CA LEU A 343 -5.14 11.82 6.80
C LEU A 343 -6.29 12.83 6.85
N SER A 344 -6.17 13.88 6.02
CA SER A 344 -7.19 14.91 5.82
C SER A 344 -7.67 14.90 4.38
N SER A 345 -8.94 14.57 4.16
CA SER A 345 -9.54 14.54 2.83
C SER A 345 -9.66 15.95 2.24
N THR A 346 -9.30 16.09 0.97
CA THR A 346 -9.52 17.31 0.16
C THR A 346 -10.59 17.09 -0.91
N SER A 347 -11.14 15.88 -0.99
CA SER A 347 -12.21 15.50 -1.91
C SER A 347 -13.60 15.85 -1.36
N LYS A 348 -14.56 16.05 -2.25
CA LYS A 348 -15.98 16.16 -1.89
C LYS A 348 -16.58 14.83 -1.44
N ILE A 349 -15.99 13.72 -1.86
CA ILE A 349 -16.37 12.35 -1.46
C ILE A 349 -15.58 12.00 -0.21
N ARG A 350 -16.27 11.56 0.84
CA ARG A 350 -15.61 11.13 2.09
C ARG A 350 -14.73 9.90 1.86
N ASN A 351 -13.49 9.99 2.29
CA ASN A 351 -12.58 8.86 2.30
C ASN A 351 -12.86 8.01 3.55
N PRO A 352 -12.96 6.67 3.44
CA PRO A 352 -13.09 5.78 4.59
C PRO A 352 -11.99 5.91 5.65
N LEU A 353 -10.83 6.44 5.25
CA LEU A 353 -9.67 6.69 6.12
C LEU A 353 -9.59 8.15 6.61
N GLU A 354 -10.59 8.99 6.28
CA GLU A 354 -10.61 10.39 6.71
C GLU A 354 -10.60 10.49 8.23
N ASN A 355 -9.82 11.43 8.75
CA ASN A 355 -9.64 11.66 10.18
C ASN A 355 -9.11 10.43 10.95
N THR A 356 -8.38 9.56 10.27
CA THR A 356 -7.79 8.37 10.86
C THR A 356 -6.36 8.65 11.32
N LEU A 357 -6.07 8.33 12.58
CA LEU A 357 -4.72 8.23 13.12
C LEU A 357 -4.21 6.80 12.92
N ARG A 358 -3.04 6.66 12.33
CA ARG A 358 -2.34 5.39 12.18
C ARG A 358 -1.10 5.38 13.06
N PHE A 359 -0.76 4.21 13.56
CA PHE A 359 0.36 4.00 14.48
C PHE A 359 1.24 2.87 13.94
N SER A 360 2.54 3.11 14.01
CA SER A 360 3.53 2.10 13.66
C SER A 360 4.66 2.10 14.67
N LEU A 361 5.14 0.92 14.98
CA LEU A 361 6.29 0.69 15.85
C LEU A 361 7.26 -0.23 15.12
N SER A 362 8.50 0.19 14.96
CA SER A 362 9.53 -0.67 14.37
C SER A 362 10.78 -0.73 15.22
N PHE A 363 11.49 -1.85 15.11
CA PHE A 363 12.73 -2.14 15.79
C PHE A 363 13.78 -2.53 14.77
N SER A 364 14.97 -1.96 14.89
CA SER A 364 16.15 -2.28 14.11
C SER A 364 17.21 -2.92 15.00
N PHE A 365 17.73 -4.07 14.56
CA PHE A 365 18.75 -4.80 15.31
C PHE A 365 20.06 -4.83 14.51
N ASP A 366 21.19 -4.72 15.22
CA ASP A 366 22.55 -4.76 14.65
C ASP A 366 22.72 -3.81 13.45
N ARG A 367 22.49 -2.51 13.67
CA ARG A 367 22.72 -1.47 12.66
C ARG A 367 24.21 -1.39 12.35
N SER A 368 24.62 -1.87 11.16
CA SER A 368 26.01 -1.74 10.69
C SER A 368 26.29 -0.27 10.40
N GLY A 369 27.15 0.40 11.20
CA GLY A 369 27.67 1.68 10.80
C GLY A 369 27.61 2.84 11.79
N LYS A 370 27.11 2.69 13.02
CA LYS A 370 27.50 3.62 14.10
C LYS A 370 28.68 3.01 14.86
N THR A 371 29.89 3.13 14.29
CA THR A 371 31.11 3.07 15.10
C THR A 371 30.98 4.23 16.08
N GLN A 372 30.61 3.93 17.34
CA GLN A 372 31.01 4.81 18.42
C GLN A 372 32.51 4.94 18.23
N LEU A 373 32.98 6.12 17.83
CA LEU A 373 34.35 6.50 18.04
C LEU A 373 34.55 6.35 19.53
N THR A 374 35.05 5.20 19.95
CA THR A 374 35.43 4.94 21.32
C THR A 374 36.46 5.99 21.64
N GLU A 375 36.34 6.66 22.79
CA GLU A 375 37.28 7.68 23.35
C GLU A 375 38.76 7.27 23.25
N LYS A 376 39.07 6.05 22.85
CA LYS A 376 40.43 5.55 22.62
C LYS A 376 41.09 6.06 21.34
N GLU A 377 40.36 6.36 20.28
CA GLU A 377 40.99 6.84 19.03
C GLU A 377 41.24 8.34 19.03
N VAL A 378 40.59 9.09 19.93
CA VAL A 378 40.85 10.54 20.10
C VAL A 378 42.16 10.78 20.92
N ILE A 379 42.61 9.82 21.69
CA ILE A 379 43.84 9.96 22.51
C ILE A 379 45.09 9.64 21.69
N ASP A 380 45.01 8.82 20.66
CA ASP A 380 46.16 8.44 19.81
C ASP A 380 46.51 9.47 18.72
N GLN A 381 45.65 10.47 18.47
CA GLN A 381 45.94 11.56 17.53
C GLN A 381 46.49 12.84 18.22
N THR A 382 46.72 12.81 19.54
CA THR A 382 47.22 13.94 20.33
C THR A 382 48.56 13.64 21.05
N GLN A 383 49.30 12.63 20.59
CA GLN A 383 50.71 12.43 21.04
C GLN A 383 51.69 12.60 19.89
#